data_b6ed95b0efde4468c1504c34ff2e8cbf
#
_entry.id   b6ed95b0efde4468c1504c34ff2e8cbf
#
_cell.length_a   1.000
_cell.length_b   1.000
_cell.length_c   1.000
_cell.angle_alpha   90.00
_cell.angle_beta   90.00
_cell.angle_gamma   90.00
#
_symmetry.space_group_name_H-M   'P 1'
#
loop_
_entity.id
_entity.type
_entity.pdbx_description
1 polymer ?
#
loop_
_entity_poly.entity_id
_entity_poly.type
_entity_poly.pdbx_seq_one_letter_code
_entity_poly.pdbx_strand_id
1 'polypeptide(L)'
;MRSVMRAATLPAALALAAFAVQPTPAPQVEASFSTYTPDAAAVTYDPAVVPTGATVRLAIADAATTPKVTLRLTGLVPDRAYGAHLHQRPCGPDGAAAGPHYQHTSDPAATPEKPSTDPAYANATNEVWLDFTTGADGSAQSSATHQWPFNEQNPPRSLIIHAEATQTAAGHAGMAGARLACVNLP
;
A
#
# COMPACT_ATOMS: atom_id res chain seq x y z
N MET A 1 79.10 -0.62 -35.03
CA MET A 1 77.83 0.07 -34.67
C MET A 1 76.86 -0.99 -34.20
N ARG A 2 76.60 -1.06 -32.87
CA ARG A 2 75.63 -2.01 -32.25
C ARG A 2 74.39 -1.20 -31.81
N SER A 3 73.25 -1.46 -32.46
CA SER A 3 71.96 -0.84 -32.18
C SER A 3 71.37 -1.53 -30.96
N VAL A 4 71.04 -0.81 -29.91
CA VAL A 4 70.41 -1.29 -28.70
C VAL A 4 68.88 -1.00 -28.80
N MET A 5 68.06 -2.07 -28.99
CA MET A 5 66.61 -1.99 -28.92
C MET A 5 66.19 -1.89 -27.46
N ARG A 6 65.55 -0.75 -27.11
CA ARG A 6 64.85 -0.60 -25.81
C ARG A 6 63.43 -1.15 -25.91
N ALA A 7 63.13 -2.16 -25.16
CA ALA A 7 61.78 -2.67 -24.98
C ALA A 7 60.98 -1.71 -24.05
N ALA A 8 59.87 -1.20 -24.54
CA ALA A 8 58.91 -0.39 -23.78
C ALA A 8 57.86 -1.34 -23.14
N THR A 9 57.86 -1.42 -21.82
CA THR A 9 56.81 -2.11 -21.05
C THR A 9 55.66 -1.16 -20.82
N LEU A 10 54.45 -1.50 -21.35
CA LEU A 10 53.20 -0.80 -21.02
C LEU A 10 52.65 -1.36 -19.70
N PRO A 11 52.20 -0.50 -18.76
CA PRO A 11 51.48 -0.96 -17.58
C PRO A 11 50.04 -1.35 -17.94
N ALA A 12 49.66 -2.57 -17.59
CA ALA A 12 48.26 -3.00 -17.66
C ALA A 12 47.48 -2.37 -16.52
N ALA A 13 46.58 -1.46 -16.84
CA ALA A 13 45.63 -0.89 -15.88
C ALA A 13 44.52 -1.89 -15.62
N LEU A 14 44.43 -2.44 -14.41
CA LEU A 14 43.31 -3.26 -13.95
C LEU A 14 42.15 -2.37 -13.63
N ALA A 15 41.13 -2.35 -14.49
CA ALA A 15 39.87 -1.66 -14.22
C ALA A 15 39.03 -2.51 -13.23
N LEU A 16 38.90 -2.08 -11.98
CA LEU A 16 37.92 -2.62 -11.04
C LEU A 16 36.52 -2.17 -11.48
N ALA A 17 35.74 -3.08 -12.01
CA ALA A 17 34.31 -2.87 -12.24
C ALA A 17 33.60 -2.87 -10.88
N ALA A 18 33.16 -1.68 -10.41
CA ALA A 18 32.28 -1.57 -9.26
C ALA A 18 30.89 -2.06 -9.67
N PHE A 19 30.48 -3.21 -9.17
CA PHE A 19 29.09 -3.64 -9.27
C PHE A 19 28.23 -2.77 -8.37
N ALA A 20 27.46 -1.86 -8.97
CA ALA A 20 26.44 -1.13 -8.24
C ALA A 20 25.35 -2.11 -7.79
N VAL A 21 25.16 -2.26 -6.47
CA VAL A 21 24.05 -3.01 -5.90
C VAL A 21 22.78 -2.25 -6.27
N GLN A 22 21.97 -2.83 -7.16
CA GLN A 22 20.65 -2.28 -7.52
C GLN A 22 19.73 -2.46 -6.31
N PRO A 23 19.01 -1.43 -5.87
CA PRO A 23 18.02 -1.59 -4.81
C PRO A 23 16.95 -2.58 -5.27
N THR A 24 16.61 -3.53 -4.40
CA THR A 24 15.51 -4.48 -4.66
C THR A 24 14.22 -3.69 -4.85
N PRO A 25 13.44 -3.94 -5.92
CA PRO A 25 12.16 -3.28 -6.10
C PRO A 25 11.28 -3.50 -4.87
N ALA A 26 10.62 -2.44 -4.38
CA ALA A 26 9.67 -2.55 -3.28
C ALA A 26 8.53 -3.51 -3.66
N PRO A 27 8.02 -4.35 -2.75
CA PRO A 27 6.85 -5.16 -2.98
C PRO A 27 5.71 -4.30 -3.52
N GLN A 28 5.13 -4.69 -4.64
CA GLN A 28 4.06 -3.94 -5.27
C GLN A 28 2.98 -4.87 -5.82
N VAL A 29 1.73 -4.38 -5.79
CA VAL A 29 0.59 -4.95 -6.50
C VAL A 29 0.23 -4.02 -7.64
N GLU A 30 0.04 -4.57 -8.84
CA GLU A 30 -0.55 -3.88 -9.98
C GLU A 30 -1.65 -4.77 -10.52
N ALA A 31 -2.89 -4.32 -10.45
CA ALA A 31 -4.07 -5.11 -10.77
C ALA A 31 -5.21 -4.26 -11.31
N SER A 32 -6.16 -4.94 -11.98
CA SER A 32 -7.47 -4.37 -12.29
C SER A 32 -8.51 -4.93 -11.32
N PHE A 33 -9.44 -4.09 -10.87
CA PHE A 33 -10.57 -4.55 -10.05
C PHE A 33 -11.48 -5.47 -10.85
N SER A 34 -11.87 -6.57 -10.23
CA SER A 34 -12.80 -7.57 -10.77
C SER A 34 -13.79 -8.02 -9.72
N THR A 35 -14.79 -8.80 -10.10
CA THR A 35 -15.61 -9.56 -9.14
C THR A 35 -14.71 -10.53 -8.36
N TYR A 36 -15.13 -10.85 -7.14
CA TYR A 36 -14.35 -11.74 -6.28
C TYR A 36 -14.14 -13.12 -6.90
N THR A 37 -12.88 -13.54 -6.90
CA THR A 37 -12.45 -14.94 -7.01
C THR A 37 -11.33 -15.17 -5.97
N PRO A 38 -11.07 -16.42 -5.51
CA PRO A 38 -10.03 -16.68 -4.51
C PRO A 38 -8.64 -16.15 -4.87
N ASP A 39 -8.33 -16.05 -6.17
CA ASP A 39 -7.02 -15.62 -6.68
C ASP A 39 -7.02 -14.15 -7.15
N ALA A 40 -8.12 -13.41 -6.97
CA ALA A 40 -8.20 -12.01 -7.39
C ALA A 40 -7.24 -11.14 -6.57
N ALA A 41 -6.34 -10.42 -7.24
CA ALA A 41 -5.44 -9.47 -6.59
C ALA A 41 -6.17 -8.20 -6.15
N ALA A 42 -7.22 -7.79 -6.88
CA ALA A 42 -8.06 -6.63 -6.55
C ALA A 42 -9.54 -6.95 -6.83
N VAL A 43 -10.40 -6.69 -5.85
CA VAL A 43 -11.83 -7.03 -5.85
C VAL A 43 -12.65 -5.77 -5.70
N THR A 44 -13.70 -5.61 -6.50
CA THR A 44 -14.74 -4.61 -6.28
C THR A 44 -15.99 -5.27 -5.68
N TYR A 45 -16.55 -4.64 -4.64
CA TYR A 45 -17.80 -5.00 -4.01
C TYR A 45 -18.95 -4.09 -4.47
N ASP A 46 -18.60 -2.89 -4.99
CA ASP A 46 -19.55 -1.95 -5.59
C ASP A 46 -19.00 -1.44 -6.94
N PRO A 47 -19.31 -2.13 -8.05
CA PRO A 47 -18.81 -1.75 -9.37
C PRO A 47 -19.42 -0.45 -9.93
N ALA A 48 -20.46 0.11 -9.30
CA ALA A 48 -20.97 1.42 -9.64
C ALA A 48 -20.05 2.56 -9.17
N VAL A 49 -19.23 2.31 -8.12
CA VAL A 49 -18.35 3.29 -7.50
C VAL A 49 -16.86 2.97 -7.75
N VAL A 50 -16.49 1.68 -7.69
CA VAL A 50 -15.19 1.17 -8.09
C VAL A 50 -15.40 0.22 -9.27
N PRO A 51 -15.38 0.72 -10.52
CA PRO A 51 -15.76 -0.07 -11.70
C PRO A 51 -14.84 -1.28 -11.91
N THR A 52 -15.39 -2.38 -12.37
CA THR A 52 -14.62 -3.49 -12.94
C THR A 52 -13.74 -2.95 -14.07
N GLY A 53 -12.44 -3.30 -14.05
CA GLY A 53 -11.45 -2.79 -15.00
C GLY A 53 -10.75 -1.51 -14.56
N ALA A 54 -11.25 -0.79 -13.55
CA ALA A 54 -10.46 0.26 -12.88
C ALA A 54 -9.15 -0.34 -12.35
N THR A 55 -8.06 0.43 -12.31
CA THR A 55 -6.75 -0.10 -11.96
C THR A 55 -6.24 0.43 -10.63
N VAL A 56 -5.44 -0.40 -9.97
CA VAL A 56 -4.72 -0.05 -8.75
C VAL A 56 -3.25 -0.41 -8.89
N ARG A 57 -2.39 0.47 -8.39
CA ARG A 57 -0.98 0.20 -8.11
C ARG A 57 -0.69 0.57 -6.66
N LEU A 58 -0.30 -0.43 -5.87
CA LEU A 58 0.05 -0.28 -4.47
C LEU A 58 1.49 -0.74 -4.27
N ALA A 59 2.32 0.11 -3.68
CA ALA A 59 3.72 -0.21 -3.37
C ALA A 59 3.99 0.04 -1.90
N ILE A 60 4.77 -0.85 -1.28
CA ILE A 60 5.24 -0.73 0.10
C ILE A 60 6.77 -0.79 0.08
N ALA A 61 7.42 0.30 0.51
CA ALA A 61 8.86 0.35 0.72
C ALA A 61 9.16 0.32 2.22
N ASP A 62 10.35 -0.19 2.58
CA ASP A 62 10.93 -0.13 3.93
C ASP A 62 10.02 -0.68 5.05
N ALA A 63 9.22 -1.71 4.75
CA ALA A 63 8.22 -2.30 5.66
C ALA A 63 8.78 -2.69 7.03
N ALA A 64 10.04 -3.10 7.10
CA ALA A 64 10.72 -3.53 8.32
C ALA A 64 11.29 -2.37 9.17
N THR A 65 11.22 -1.13 8.71
CA THR A 65 11.78 0.04 9.41
C THR A 65 10.82 1.22 9.43
N THR A 66 10.69 1.90 8.31
CA THR A 66 9.88 3.12 8.13
C THR A 66 8.98 2.96 6.91
N PRO A 67 7.90 2.15 7.00
CA PRO A 67 7.04 1.84 5.87
C PRO A 67 6.55 3.10 5.16
N LYS A 68 6.79 3.14 3.84
CA LYS A 68 6.15 4.09 2.94
C LYS A 68 5.21 3.33 2.02
N VAL A 69 3.93 3.57 2.17
CA VAL A 69 2.88 3.02 1.31
C VAL A 69 2.47 4.06 0.29
N THR A 70 2.44 3.68 -0.99
CA THR A 70 2.01 4.55 -2.09
C THR A 70 0.89 3.87 -2.85
N LEU A 71 -0.24 4.57 -3.01
CA LEU A 71 -1.43 4.13 -3.73
C LEU A 71 -1.62 4.99 -4.97
N ARG A 72 -1.89 4.35 -6.11
CA ARG A 72 -2.32 5.00 -7.36
C ARG A 72 -3.53 4.26 -7.91
N LEU A 73 -4.50 5.02 -8.39
CA LEU A 73 -5.77 4.51 -8.88
C LEU A 73 -6.14 5.21 -10.18
N THR A 74 -6.82 4.49 -11.09
CA THR A 74 -7.41 5.09 -12.30
C THR A 74 -8.75 4.43 -12.61
N GLY A 75 -9.64 5.18 -13.29
CA GLY A 75 -10.93 4.65 -13.75
C GLY A 75 -11.99 4.56 -12.66
N LEU A 76 -11.82 5.28 -11.54
CA LEU A 76 -12.85 5.43 -10.51
C LEU A 76 -13.85 6.52 -10.88
N VAL A 77 -14.92 6.65 -10.09
CA VAL A 77 -15.86 7.77 -10.23
C VAL A 77 -15.12 9.09 -10.01
N PRO A 78 -15.23 10.07 -10.95
CA PRO A 78 -14.56 11.37 -10.81
C PRO A 78 -15.07 12.21 -9.62
N ASP A 79 -14.20 13.15 -9.18
CA ASP A 79 -14.50 14.19 -8.19
C ASP A 79 -15.13 13.67 -6.89
N ARG A 80 -14.69 12.49 -6.42
CA ARG A 80 -15.23 11.81 -5.26
C ARG A 80 -14.16 11.54 -4.21
N ALA A 81 -14.50 11.79 -2.93
CA ALA A 81 -13.67 11.42 -1.78
C ALA A 81 -13.89 9.95 -1.36
N TYR A 82 -12.80 9.31 -0.93
CA TYR A 82 -12.75 7.93 -0.46
C TYR A 82 -11.84 7.84 0.75
N GLY A 83 -12.21 7.03 1.75
CA GLY A 83 -11.28 6.53 2.75
C GLY A 83 -10.54 5.32 2.22
N ALA A 84 -9.30 5.14 2.64
CA ALA A 84 -8.54 3.96 2.27
C ALA A 84 -7.57 3.57 3.40
N HIS A 85 -7.63 2.30 3.84
CA HIS A 85 -6.85 1.83 4.98
C HIS A 85 -6.24 0.46 4.74
N LEU A 86 -5.08 0.19 5.37
CA LEU A 86 -4.57 -1.17 5.46
C LEU A 86 -5.34 -1.97 6.51
N HIS A 87 -5.59 -3.24 6.20
CA HIS A 87 -6.37 -4.19 6.99
C HIS A 87 -5.57 -5.45 7.33
N GLN A 88 -6.02 -6.17 8.39
CA GLN A 88 -5.29 -7.29 8.98
C GLN A 88 -5.44 -8.61 8.22
N ARG A 89 -6.48 -8.76 7.39
CA ARG A 89 -6.79 -10.02 6.69
C ARG A 89 -6.84 -9.82 5.18
N PRO A 90 -6.68 -10.89 4.38
CA PRO A 90 -6.85 -10.84 2.94
C PRO A 90 -8.26 -10.42 2.52
N CYS A 91 -8.39 -10.05 1.26
CA CYS A 91 -9.69 -9.88 0.61
C CYS A 91 -10.49 -11.18 0.62
N GLY A 92 -11.80 -11.07 0.70
CA GLY A 92 -12.72 -12.20 0.63
C GLY A 92 -13.94 -11.89 -0.23
N PRO A 93 -14.99 -12.73 -0.15
CA PRO A 93 -16.19 -12.56 -0.96
C PRO A 93 -16.97 -11.27 -0.65
N ASP A 94 -16.72 -10.68 0.50
CA ASP A 94 -17.25 -9.37 0.91
C ASP A 94 -16.18 -8.55 1.64
N GLY A 95 -16.43 -7.25 1.84
CA GLY A 95 -15.48 -6.35 2.48
C GLY A 95 -15.21 -6.68 3.96
N ALA A 96 -16.09 -7.37 4.66
CA ALA A 96 -15.92 -7.72 6.09
C ALA A 96 -14.80 -8.75 6.27
N ALA A 97 -14.53 -9.57 5.26
CA ALA A 97 -13.47 -10.59 5.30
C ALA A 97 -12.09 -10.00 5.59
N ALA A 98 -11.79 -8.77 5.14
CA ALA A 98 -10.53 -8.08 5.39
C ALA A 98 -10.27 -7.79 6.88
N GLY A 99 -11.24 -7.96 7.75
CA GLY A 99 -11.10 -7.74 9.20
C GLY A 99 -11.01 -6.26 9.59
N PRO A 100 -10.47 -5.97 10.78
CA PRO A 100 -10.28 -4.60 11.26
C PRO A 100 -9.09 -3.90 10.57
N HIS A 101 -8.95 -2.60 10.81
CA HIS A 101 -7.78 -1.83 10.40
C HIS A 101 -6.50 -2.42 11.00
N TYR A 102 -5.42 -2.30 10.24
CA TYR A 102 -4.09 -2.60 10.75
C TYR A 102 -3.61 -1.46 11.64
N GLN A 103 -3.31 -1.77 12.91
CA GLN A 103 -2.83 -0.82 13.91
C GLN A 103 -1.42 -1.18 14.38
N HIS A 104 -0.58 -0.18 14.59
CA HIS A 104 0.71 -0.35 15.26
C HIS A 104 0.53 -0.74 16.73
N THR A 105 -0.28 0.03 17.45
CA THR A 105 -0.70 -0.28 18.82
C THR A 105 -2.19 -0.59 18.81
N SER A 106 -2.54 -1.82 19.18
CA SER A 106 -3.93 -2.26 19.23
C SER A 106 -4.67 -1.62 20.41
N ASP A 107 -5.92 -1.22 20.17
CA ASP A 107 -6.83 -0.81 21.24
C ASP A 107 -7.24 -2.05 22.08
N PRO A 108 -6.92 -2.10 23.38
CA PRO A 108 -7.27 -3.22 24.23
C PRO A 108 -8.78 -3.39 24.46
N ALA A 109 -9.58 -2.37 24.17
CA ALA A 109 -11.04 -2.42 24.29
C ALA A 109 -11.74 -2.84 22.98
N ALA A 110 -11.00 -2.90 21.85
CA ALA A 110 -11.56 -3.30 20.57
C ALA A 110 -11.63 -4.82 20.43
N THR A 111 -12.62 -5.27 19.64
CA THR A 111 -12.76 -6.68 19.20
C THR A 111 -12.95 -6.71 17.69
N PRO A 112 -12.81 -7.87 17.02
CA PRO A 112 -13.10 -7.97 15.59
C PRO A 112 -14.51 -7.49 15.21
N GLU A 113 -15.49 -7.69 16.09
CA GLU A 113 -16.90 -7.31 15.92
C GLU A 113 -17.16 -5.84 16.27
N LYS A 114 -16.32 -5.26 17.13
CA LYS A 114 -16.36 -3.87 17.54
C LYS A 114 -14.98 -3.24 17.42
N PRO A 115 -14.58 -2.83 16.21
CA PRO A 115 -13.30 -2.14 15.97
C PRO A 115 -13.21 -0.84 16.79
N SER A 116 -11.97 -0.39 17.05
CA SER A 116 -11.74 0.86 17.76
C SER A 116 -12.34 2.05 17.01
N THR A 117 -13.01 2.92 17.74
CA THR A 117 -13.44 4.25 17.30
C THR A 117 -12.91 5.34 18.23
N ASP A 118 -11.92 4.98 19.07
CA ASP A 118 -11.18 5.89 19.92
C ASP A 118 -10.06 6.57 19.12
N PRO A 119 -10.02 7.92 19.02
CA PRO A 119 -8.95 8.63 18.33
C PRO A 119 -7.54 8.38 18.90
N ALA A 120 -7.41 7.85 20.11
CA ALA A 120 -6.11 7.43 20.64
C ALA A 120 -5.51 6.25 19.87
N TYR A 121 -6.35 5.40 19.27
CA TYR A 121 -5.93 4.22 18.50
C TYR A 121 -6.29 4.30 17.02
N ALA A 122 -7.51 4.76 16.70
CA ALA A 122 -7.97 4.93 15.32
C ALA A 122 -7.57 6.32 14.81
N ASN A 123 -6.33 6.43 14.32
CA ASN A 123 -5.77 7.67 13.79
C ASN A 123 -4.63 7.40 12.81
N ALA A 124 -4.31 8.37 11.95
CA ALA A 124 -3.31 8.26 10.90
C ALA A 124 -1.86 8.08 11.37
N THR A 125 -1.55 8.24 12.67
CA THR A 125 -0.21 7.96 13.21
C THR A 125 -0.07 6.53 13.70
N ASN A 126 -1.18 5.88 14.04
CA ASN A 126 -1.25 4.50 14.54
C ASN A 126 -1.76 3.50 13.49
N GLU A 127 -2.50 3.97 12.48
CA GLU A 127 -3.01 3.20 11.35
C GLU A 127 -2.45 3.73 10.03
N VAL A 128 -2.52 2.95 8.96
CA VAL A 128 -2.10 3.40 7.63
C VAL A 128 -3.32 3.91 6.87
N TRP A 129 -3.48 5.23 6.82
CA TRP A 129 -4.54 5.91 6.11
C TRP A 129 -4.03 6.47 4.78
N LEU A 130 -4.73 6.16 3.70
CA LEU A 130 -4.40 6.51 2.32
C LEU A 130 -5.59 7.18 1.64
N ASP A 131 -6.38 7.93 2.42
CA ASP A 131 -7.54 8.67 1.91
C ASP A 131 -7.18 9.49 0.67
N PHE A 132 -8.11 9.59 -0.27
CA PHE A 132 -7.90 10.30 -1.52
C PHE A 132 -9.20 10.90 -2.06
N THR A 133 -9.04 11.88 -2.94
CA THR A 133 -10.11 12.38 -3.81
C THR A 133 -9.69 12.17 -5.25
N THR A 134 -10.58 11.62 -6.07
CA THR A 134 -10.34 11.45 -7.50
C THR A 134 -10.43 12.79 -8.24
N GLY A 135 -9.57 12.95 -9.23
CA GLY A 135 -9.70 14.07 -10.18
C GLY A 135 -10.84 13.88 -11.18
N ALA A 136 -11.05 14.87 -12.05
CA ALA A 136 -12.05 14.83 -13.12
C ALA A 136 -11.86 13.69 -14.12
N ASP A 137 -10.65 13.11 -14.17
CA ASP A 137 -10.31 11.94 -14.99
C ASP A 137 -10.51 10.60 -14.26
N GLY A 138 -11.00 10.62 -13.02
CA GLY A 138 -11.18 9.43 -12.19
C GLY A 138 -9.87 8.83 -11.67
N SER A 139 -8.75 9.55 -11.74
CA SER A 139 -7.47 9.13 -11.18
C SER A 139 -7.24 9.69 -9.78
N ALA A 140 -6.43 8.99 -8.97
CA ALA A 140 -5.99 9.47 -7.66
C ALA A 140 -4.61 8.91 -7.29
N GLN A 141 -3.94 9.62 -6.38
CA GLN A 141 -2.73 9.16 -5.72
C GLN A 141 -2.76 9.56 -4.26
N SER A 142 -2.30 8.64 -3.39
CA SER A 142 -2.10 8.91 -1.96
C SER A 142 -0.84 8.22 -1.47
N SER A 143 -0.29 8.68 -0.34
CA SER A 143 0.83 8.01 0.33
C SER A 143 0.83 8.28 1.81
N ALA A 144 1.29 7.28 2.60
CA ALA A 144 1.55 7.39 4.03
C ALA A 144 2.96 6.90 4.35
N THR A 145 3.60 7.52 5.34
CA THR A 145 4.91 7.08 5.85
C THR A 145 4.84 7.02 7.37
N HIS A 146 5.30 5.91 7.94
CA HIS A 146 5.28 5.68 9.39
C HIS A 146 6.68 5.55 9.96
N GLN A 147 6.86 5.94 11.23
CA GLN A 147 8.13 5.81 11.95
C GLN A 147 8.21 4.51 12.78
N TRP A 148 7.36 3.54 12.47
CA TRP A 148 7.28 2.22 13.09
C TRP A 148 7.19 1.13 12.02
N PRO A 149 7.87 -0.01 12.21
CA PRO A 149 7.85 -1.11 11.24
C PRO A 149 6.50 -1.84 11.23
N PHE A 150 6.17 -2.49 10.12
CA PHE A 150 5.10 -3.47 10.13
C PHE A 150 5.51 -4.69 10.95
N ASN A 151 4.54 -5.26 11.67
CA ASN A 151 4.77 -6.48 12.45
C ASN A 151 5.02 -7.67 11.51
N GLU A 152 6.20 -8.28 11.59
CA GLU A 152 6.60 -9.38 10.71
C GLU A 152 5.74 -10.65 10.88
N GLN A 153 5.24 -10.92 12.11
CA GLN A 153 4.40 -12.08 12.41
C GLN A 153 2.94 -11.87 11.98
N ASN A 154 2.48 -10.62 11.97
CA ASN A 154 1.13 -10.24 11.60
C ASN A 154 1.16 -8.97 10.73
N PRO A 155 1.69 -9.03 9.51
CA PRO A 155 1.73 -7.87 8.62
C PRO A 155 0.33 -7.50 8.13
N PRO A 156 0.13 -6.27 7.62
CA PRO A 156 -1.12 -5.95 6.92
C PRO A 156 -1.27 -6.85 5.69
N ARG A 157 -2.52 -7.28 5.39
CA ARG A 157 -2.79 -8.27 4.35
C ARG A 157 -3.62 -7.74 3.20
N SER A 158 -4.30 -6.60 3.39
CA SER A 158 -5.07 -5.96 2.32
C SER A 158 -5.17 -4.44 2.51
N LEU A 159 -5.55 -3.77 1.43
CA LEU A 159 -6.06 -2.40 1.43
C LEU A 159 -7.57 -2.46 1.16
N ILE A 160 -8.37 -1.75 1.96
CA ILE A 160 -9.79 -1.50 1.67
C ILE A 160 -9.97 -0.06 1.20
N ILE A 161 -10.78 0.13 0.16
CA ILE A 161 -11.30 1.42 -0.29
C ILE A 161 -12.72 1.56 0.25
N HIS A 162 -13.00 2.67 0.92
CA HIS A 162 -14.26 2.97 1.60
C HIS A 162 -15.06 4.06 0.90
N ALA A 163 -16.37 4.12 1.20
CA ALA A 163 -17.34 5.00 0.55
C ALA A 163 -17.21 6.48 0.93
N GLU A 164 -16.59 6.79 2.06
CA GLU A 164 -16.52 8.13 2.65
C GLU A 164 -15.08 8.44 3.09
N ALA A 165 -14.73 9.72 3.22
CA ALA A 165 -13.50 10.14 3.87
C ALA A 165 -13.48 9.68 5.33
N THR A 166 -12.29 9.38 5.85
CA THR A 166 -12.12 8.85 7.20
C THR A 166 -12.47 9.88 8.27
N GLN A 167 -13.36 9.50 9.18
CA GLN A 167 -13.75 10.33 10.31
C GLN A 167 -12.69 10.30 11.42
N THR A 168 -12.54 11.41 12.15
CA THR A 168 -11.53 11.57 13.19
C THR A 168 -12.13 11.86 14.58
N ALA A 169 -13.45 12.11 14.66
CA ALA A 169 -14.13 12.44 15.90
C ALA A 169 -14.24 11.22 16.83
N ALA A 170 -14.21 11.45 18.15
CA ALA A 170 -14.41 10.40 19.14
C ALA A 170 -15.74 9.65 18.93
N GLY A 171 -15.70 8.32 19.02
CA GLY A 171 -16.83 7.44 18.75
C GLY A 171 -17.06 7.14 17.25
N HIS A 172 -16.35 7.83 16.36
CA HIS A 172 -16.42 7.66 14.90
C HIS A 172 -15.03 7.55 14.24
N ALA A 173 -13.96 7.72 14.99
CA ALA A 173 -12.60 7.72 14.47
C ALA A 173 -12.30 6.41 13.71
N GLY A 174 -11.69 6.54 12.55
CA GLY A 174 -11.42 5.42 11.66
C GLY A 174 -12.61 4.97 10.79
N MET A 175 -13.83 5.42 11.05
CA MET A 175 -14.99 5.08 10.22
C MET A 175 -14.93 5.85 8.89
N ALA A 176 -15.20 5.12 7.80
CA ALA A 176 -15.22 5.68 6.44
C ALA A 176 -16.35 5.10 5.57
N GLY A 177 -17.42 4.65 6.20
CA GLY A 177 -18.58 4.10 5.49
C GLY A 177 -18.37 2.69 4.94
N ALA A 178 -19.13 2.35 3.91
CA ALA A 178 -19.13 1.01 3.32
C ALA A 178 -17.78 0.65 2.69
N ARG A 179 -17.42 -0.63 2.69
CA ARG A 179 -16.22 -1.18 2.03
C ARG A 179 -16.52 -1.46 0.57
N LEU A 180 -15.99 -0.65 -0.32
CA LEU A 180 -16.31 -0.68 -1.76
C LEU A 180 -15.43 -1.62 -2.55
N ALA A 181 -14.15 -1.73 -2.15
CA ALA A 181 -13.18 -2.56 -2.86
C ALA A 181 -12.05 -3.00 -1.93
N CYS A 182 -11.34 -4.04 -2.33
CA CYS A 182 -10.22 -4.63 -1.60
C CYS A 182 -9.08 -4.97 -2.54
N VAL A 183 -7.83 -4.74 -2.09
CA VAL A 183 -6.60 -5.11 -2.79
C VAL A 183 -5.77 -6.00 -1.88
N ASN A 184 -5.44 -7.21 -2.31
CA ASN A 184 -4.56 -8.10 -1.56
C ASN A 184 -3.13 -7.56 -1.56
N LEU A 185 -2.47 -7.59 -0.42
CA LEU A 185 -1.03 -7.30 -0.29
C LEU A 185 -0.21 -8.57 -0.57
N PRO A 186 1.04 -8.41 -1.06
CA PRO A 186 1.93 -9.52 -1.35
C PRO A 186 2.41 -10.26 -0.09
#